data_c3a408ab9e8ae8df49c1d2f135cf9a2b
#
_entry.id   c3a408ab9e8ae8df49c1d2f135cf9a2b
#
_cell.length_a   1.000
_cell.length_b   1.000
_cell.length_c   1.000
_cell.angle_alpha   90.00
_cell.angle_beta   90.00
_cell.angle_gamma   90.00
#
_symmetry.space_group_name_H-M   'P 1'
#
loop_
_entity.id
_entity.type
_entity.pdbx_description
1 polymer ?
#
loop_
_entity_poly.entity_id
_entity_poly.type
_entity_poly.pdbx_seq_one_letter_code
_entity_poly.pdbx_strand_id
1 'polypeptide(L)'
;WAPNALEVSVTCDRNGWQHGANHLSPSENGVWWGFLAGIRAGEKYKYSLRNIRGEVAEKSDPFAFAAELRPATASIVCDLDAYSWSDDEWIKRRGGSDWSRQPLAIYEVHLGSWRRPTDGREFFSYEELAEMLVEYCLELSYTHIQLMPVTEHPFDGSWGYQVTGYFAPTSRFGSPQGFMHLVDSCHQAGIGVLTDWVPGHFPNDPHGLGRFDGTALFEHEDPRKGVHPDWDTYIFNYGRTEVRDFLLSSARFWCEQYHIDGL
;
A
#
# COMPACT_ATOMS: atom_id res chain seq x y z
N TRP A 1 -3.61 -14.82 -6.31
CA TRP A 1 -4.66 -15.71 -5.83
C TRP A 1 -6.01 -15.31 -6.43
N ALA A 2 -6.57 -16.17 -7.32
CA ALA A 2 -7.83 -15.98 -8.02
C ALA A 2 -8.43 -17.37 -8.35
N PRO A 3 -8.86 -18.13 -7.34
CA PRO A 3 -9.24 -19.55 -7.47
C PRO A 3 -10.45 -19.76 -8.38
N ASN A 4 -11.28 -18.75 -8.58
CA ASN A 4 -12.50 -18.85 -9.40
C ASN A 4 -12.32 -18.17 -10.78
N ALA A 5 -11.13 -17.68 -11.13
CA ALA A 5 -10.87 -17.19 -12.46
C ALA A 5 -10.70 -18.33 -13.46
N LEU A 6 -11.18 -18.13 -14.69
CA LEU A 6 -10.97 -19.05 -15.82
C LEU A 6 -9.61 -18.78 -16.49
N GLU A 7 -9.14 -17.55 -16.42
CA GLU A 7 -7.92 -17.09 -17.06
C GLU A 7 -7.37 -15.89 -16.32
N VAL A 8 -6.05 -15.83 -16.15
CA VAL A 8 -5.34 -14.65 -15.66
C VAL A 8 -4.16 -14.37 -16.59
N SER A 9 -4.02 -13.12 -16.98
CA SER A 9 -2.90 -12.64 -17.79
C SER A 9 -2.39 -11.30 -17.25
N VAL A 10 -1.18 -10.92 -17.67
CA VAL A 10 -0.59 -9.62 -17.33
C VAL A 10 -0.71 -8.69 -18.52
N THR A 11 -1.30 -7.52 -18.32
CA THR A 11 -1.31 -6.41 -19.29
C THR A 11 -0.30 -5.37 -18.87
N CYS A 12 0.45 -4.82 -19.83
CA CYS A 12 1.50 -3.82 -19.60
C CYS A 12 1.82 -3.05 -20.88
N ASP A 13 2.65 -2.01 -20.79
CA ASP A 13 3.06 -1.22 -21.95
C ASP A 13 3.70 -2.08 -23.07
N ARG A 14 4.48 -3.11 -22.70
CA ARG A 14 5.20 -3.96 -23.68
C ARG A 14 4.28 -4.79 -24.56
N ASN A 15 3.11 -5.17 -24.08
CA ASN A 15 2.13 -5.91 -24.85
C ASN A 15 0.96 -5.05 -25.35
N GLY A 16 1.10 -3.71 -25.26
CA GLY A 16 0.06 -2.76 -25.67
C GLY A 16 -1.22 -2.88 -24.86
N TRP A 17 -1.15 -3.31 -23.60
CA TRP A 17 -2.29 -3.53 -22.70
C TRP A 17 -3.30 -4.56 -23.23
N GLN A 18 -2.81 -5.52 -24.01
CA GLN A 18 -3.65 -6.52 -24.64
C GLN A 18 -4.03 -7.63 -23.65
N HIS A 19 -5.34 -7.83 -23.46
CA HIS A 19 -5.87 -8.94 -22.67
C HIS A 19 -5.44 -10.29 -23.25
N GLY A 20 -5.04 -11.22 -22.38
CA GLY A 20 -4.64 -12.56 -22.78
C GLY A 20 -3.27 -12.64 -23.47
N ALA A 21 -2.46 -11.57 -23.51
CA ALA A 21 -1.16 -11.60 -24.16
C ALA A 21 -0.09 -12.38 -23.38
N ASN A 22 -0.07 -12.26 -22.06
CA ASN A 22 0.89 -12.89 -21.16
C ASN A 22 0.13 -13.72 -20.12
N HIS A 23 -0.24 -14.94 -20.48
CA HIS A 23 -0.99 -15.84 -19.61
C HIS A 23 -0.14 -16.30 -18.43
N LEU A 24 -0.78 -16.37 -17.28
CA LEU A 24 -0.26 -17.04 -16.10
C LEU A 24 -0.81 -18.48 -16.03
N SER A 25 -0.07 -19.36 -15.38
CA SER A 25 -0.46 -20.75 -15.18
C SER A 25 -1.14 -20.93 -13.83
N PRO A 26 -2.29 -21.62 -13.74
CA PRO A 26 -2.95 -21.89 -12.48
C PRO A 26 -2.22 -22.97 -11.69
N SER A 27 -2.28 -22.87 -10.36
CA SER A 27 -1.86 -23.91 -9.42
C SER A 27 -3.07 -24.52 -8.68
N GLU A 28 -2.89 -25.67 -8.03
CA GLU A 28 -3.96 -26.37 -7.32
C GLU A 28 -4.59 -25.56 -6.17
N ASN A 29 -3.84 -24.62 -5.60
CA ASN A 29 -4.31 -23.75 -4.51
C ASN A 29 -4.94 -22.42 -5.00
N GLY A 30 -5.20 -22.29 -6.31
CA GLY A 30 -5.83 -21.11 -6.91
C GLY A 30 -4.90 -19.91 -7.07
N VAL A 31 -3.59 -20.09 -6.89
CA VAL A 31 -2.59 -19.09 -7.23
C VAL A 31 -2.22 -19.22 -8.71
N TRP A 32 -2.16 -18.11 -9.40
CA TRP A 32 -1.69 -18.01 -10.77
C TRP A 32 -0.27 -17.48 -10.77
N TRP A 33 0.59 -18.08 -11.58
CA TRP A 33 2.01 -17.73 -11.62
C TRP A 33 2.55 -17.74 -13.03
N GLY A 34 3.65 -17.02 -13.26
CA GLY A 34 4.32 -16.96 -14.55
C GLY A 34 5.58 -16.11 -14.48
N PHE A 35 6.30 -16.06 -15.58
CA PHE A 35 7.50 -15.26 -15.72
C PHE A 35 7.44 -14.44 -17.02
N LEU A 36 7.61 -13.12 -16.89
CA LEU A 36 7.68 -12.20 -18.02
C LEU A 36 9.11 -11.68 -18.14
N ALA A 37 9.80 -12.09 -19.21
CA ALA A 37 11.16 -11.65 -19.47
C ALA A 37 11.23 -10.17 -19.85
N GLY A 38 12.30 -9.50 -19.40
CA GLY A 38 12.64 -8.14 -19.80
C GLY A 38 11.85 -7.03 -19.07
N ILE A 39 10.97 -7.34 -18.15
CA ILE A 39 10.30 -6.38 -17.28
C ILE A 39 11.32 -5.72 -16.35
N ARG A 40 11.21 -4.41 -16.13
CA ARG A 40 12.13 -3.60 -15.30
C ARG A 40 11.37 -2.75 -14.30
N ALA A 41 12.07 -2.31 -13.26
CA ALA A 41 11.55 -1.31 -12.35
C ALA A 41 11.07 -0.05 -13.10
N GLY A 42 9.92 0.49 -12.68
CA GLY A 42 9.23 1.60 -13.31
C GLY A 42 8.20 1.20 -14.38
N GLU A 43 8.20 -0.05 -14.85
CA GLU A 43 7.20 -0.51 -15.83
C GLU A 43 5.84 -0.73 -15.17
N LYS A 44 4.78 -0.37 -15.91
CA LYS A 44 3.40 -0.43 -15.44
C LYS A 44 2.75 -1.73 -15.87
N TYR A 45 1.91 -2.27 -15.01
CA TYR A 45 1.17 -3.51 -15.30
C TYR A 45 -0.14 -3.58 -14.55
N LYS A 46 -1.03 -4.45 -15.03
CA LYS A 46 -2.25 -4.92 -14.35
C LYS A 46 -2.43 -6.40 -14.56
N TYR A 47 -3.27 -7.00 -13.75
CA TYR A 47 -3.82 -8.32 -14.04
C TYR A 47 -5.13 -8.18 -14.82
N SER A 48 -5.26 -8.95 -15.90
CA SER A 48 -6.50 -9.15 -16.63
C SER A 48 -7.05 -10.50 -16.27
N LEU A 49 -8.22 -10.54 -15.63
CA LEU A 49 -8.86 -11.75 -15.18
C LEU A 49 -10.16 -11.99 -15.96
N ARG A 50 -10.34 -13.23 -16.43
CA ARG A 50 -11.62 -13.69 -16.98
C ARG A 50 -12.35 -14.51 -15.92
N ASN A 51 -13.52 -14.04 -15.50
CA ASN A 51 -14.32 -14.72 -14.49
C ASN A 51 -15.14 -15.90 -15.06
N ILE A 52 -15.80 -16.65 -14.19
CA ILE A 52 -16.63 -17.81 -14.58
C ILE A 52 -17.82 -17.47 -15.50
N ARG A 53 -18.18 -16.19 -15.65
CA ARG A 53 -19.21 -15.72 -16.56
C ARG A 53 -18.64 -15.30 -17.92
N GLY A 54 -17.31 -15.38 -18.09
CA GLY A 54 -16.62 -14.94 -19.30
C GLY A 54 -16.35 -13.44 -19.36
N GLU A 55 -16.69 -12.67 -18.32
CA GLU A 55 -16.43 -11.24 -18.24
C GLU A 55 -14.94 -11.02 -17.92
N VAL A 56 -14.35 -10.01 -18.54
CA VAL A 56 -12.95 -9.64 -18.31
C VAL A 56 -12.89 -8.38 -17.44
N ALA A 57 -12.08 -8.42 -16.39
CA ALA A 57 -11.81 -7.29 -15.52
C ALA A 57 -10.30 -7.04 -15.43
N GLU A 58 -9.91 -5.77 -15.38
CA GLU A 58 -8.54 -5.36 -15.06
C GLU A 58 -8.42 -5.02 -13.58
N LYS A 59 -7.42 -5.60 -12.93
CA LYS A 59 -7.13 -5.43 -11.52
C LYS A 59 -5.70 -4.95 -11.30
N SER A 60 -5.53 -4.02 -10.37
CA SER A 60 -4.21 -3.72 -9.81
C SER A 60 -3.68 -4.94 -9.05
N ASP A 61 -2.39 -5.07 -8.94
CA ASP A 61 -1.78 -6.13 -8.14
C ASP A 61 -2.01 -5.85 -6.64
N PRO A 62 -2.68 -6.75 -5.90
CA PRO A 62 -2.89 -6.59 -4.46
C PRO A 62 -1.59 -6.48 -3.65
N PHE A 63 -0.48 -7.00 -4.17
CA PHE A 63 0.84 -7.00 -3.55
C PHE A 63 1.81 -6.00 -4.18
N ALA A 64 1.34 -5.07 -5.02
CA ALA A 64 2.19 -4.06 -5.63
C ALA A 64 2.85 -3.16 -4.59
N PHE A 65 4.14 -2.89 -4.77
CA PHE A 65 4.91 -1.99 -3.91
C PHE A 65 4.86 -0.53 -4.35
N ALA A 66 4.36 -0.28 -5.56
CA ALA A 66 4.17 1.06 -6.11
C ALA A 66 2.95 1.09 -7.04
N ALA A 67 2.31 2.24 -7.14
CA ALA A 67 1.15 2.47 -7.99
C ALA A 67 1.30 3.76 -8.79
N GLU A 68 0.57 3.85 -9.89
CA GLU A 68 0.44 5.11 -10.61
C GLU A 68 -0.28 6.16 -9.77
N LEU A 69 0.08 7.43 -10.05
CA LEU A 69 -0.66 8.55 -9.49
C LEU A 69 -2.10 8.58 -10.05
N ARG A 70 -3.05 8.74 -9.16
CA ARG A 70 -4.48 8.88 -9.52
C ARG A 70 -4.68 9.97 -10.59
N PRO A 71 -5.64 9.83 -11.51
CA PRO A 71 -6.69 8.81 -11.61
C PRO A 71 -6.25 7.50 -12.28
N ALA A 72 -4.98 7.36 -12.66
CA ALA A 72 -4.45 6.12 -13.19
C ALA A 72 -4.41 5.04 -12.10
N THR A 73 -4.44 3.75 -12.50
CA THR A 73 -4.68 2.64 -11.58
C THR A 73 -3.77 1.44 -11.83
N ALA A 74 -2.71 1.58 -12.62
CA ALA A 74 -1.78 0.48 -12.81
C ALA A 74 -0.83 0.34 -11.61
N SER A 75 -0.41 -0.88 -11.38
CA SER A 75 0.71 -1.19 -10.50
C SER A 75 2.02 -0.88 -11.21
N ILE A 76 3.06 -0.54 -10.44
CA ILE A 76 4.39 -0.24 -10.97
C ILE A 76 5.37 -1.25 -10.38
N VAL A 77 6.20 -1.85 -11.24
CA VAL A 77 7.31 -2.72 -10.81
C VAL A 77 8.30 -1.89 -10.02
N CYS A 78 8.54 -2.25 -8.77
CA CYS A 78 9.41 -1.52 -7.86
C CYS A 78 10.54 -2.42 -7.36
N ASP A 79 11.75 -1.88 -7.34
CA ASP A 79 12.92 -2.48 -6.70
C ASP A 79 13.08 -1.85 -5.31
N LEU A 80 12.68 -2.56 -4.26
CA LEU A 80 12.79 -2.07 -2.88
C LEU A 80 14.23 -2.09 -2.37
N ASP A 81 15.08 -2.97 -2.92
CA ASP A 81 16.49 -3.07 -2.52
C ASP A 81 17.36 -1.91 -3.06
N ALA A 82 16.78 -1.06 -3.91
CA ALA A 82 17.45 0.14 -4.42
C ALA A 82 17.66 1.24 -3.36
N TYR A 83 17.04 1.13 -2.18
CA TYR A 83 17.24 2.05 -1.06
C TYR A 83 18.24 1.48 -0.05
N SER A 84 19.17 2.31 0.43
CA SER A 84 20.13 1.96 1.48
C SER A 84 19.78 2.71 2.77
N TRP A 85 19.38 1.97 3.79
CA TRP A 85 19.02 2.50 5.11
C TRP A 85 20.25 3.00 5.88
N SER A 86 20.05 4.02 6.70
CA SER A 86 21.06 4.60 7.59
C SER A 86 20.59 4.66 9.05
N ASP A 87 19.55 3.88 9.40
CA ASP A 87 18.88 3.89 10.70
C ASP A 87 19.28 2.74 11.65
N ASP A 88 20.39 2.06 11.41
CA ASP A 88 20.86 0.92 12.22
C ASP A 88 20.88 1.20 13.73
N GLU A 89 21.29 2.41 14.13
CA GLU A 89 21.35 2.81 15.54
C GLU A 89 19.94 2.90 16.16
N TRP A 90 18.99 3.44 15.39
CA TRP A 90 17.59 3.49 15.80
C TRP A 90 17.01 2.09 15.97
N ILE A 91 17.16 1.22 14.98
CA ILE A 91 16.68 -0.16 15.01
C ILE A 91 17.24 -0.91 16.22
N LYS A 92 18.54 -0.76 16.49
CA LYS A 92 19.19 -1.36 17.66
C LYS A 92 18.63 -0.82 18.97
N ARG A 93 18.45 0.51 19.09
CA ARG A 93 17.86 1.17 20.24
C ARG A 93 16.44 0.72 20.46
N ARG A 94 15.61 0.71 19.38
CA ARG A 94 14.22 0.25 19.42
C ARG A 94 14.10 -1.16 19.99
N GLY A 95 14.91 -2.09 19.51
CA GLY A 95 14.90 -3.47 19.95
C GLY A 95 15.34 -3.70 21.40
N GLY A 96 16.15 -2.78 21.96
CA GLY A 96 16.63 -2.84 23.34
C GLY A 96 15.84 -2.01 24.37
N SER A 97 14.83 -1.25 23.92
CA SER A 97 14.07 -0.32 24.76
C SER A 97 12.74 -0.91 25.26
N ASP A 98 12.43 -0.67 26.53
CA ASP A 98 11.09 -0.90 27.08
C ASP A 98 10.24 0.38 26.90
N TRP A 99 9.54 0.45 25.78
CA TRP A 99 8.72 1.61 25.41
C TRP A 99 7.55 1.87 26.35
N SER A 100 7.11 0.85 27.12
CA SER A 100 6.06 1.02 28.12
C SER A 100 6.51 1.90 29.30
N ARG A 101 7.81 2.12 29.43
CA ARG A 101 8.43 2.93 30.50
C ARG A 101 9.07 4.22 30.01
N GLN A 102 8.94 4.52 28.72
CA GLN A 102 9.46 5.76 28.13
C GLN A 102 8.34 6.80 28.01
N PRO A 103 8.64 8.09 28.20
CA PRO A 103 7.69 9.14 27.87
C PRO A 103 7.50 9.18 26.36
N LEU A 104 6.25 9.20 25.92
CA LEU A 104 5.88 9.31 24.53
C LEU A 104 5.11 10.60 24.29
N ALA A 105 5.54 11.40 23.32
CA ALA A 105 4.82 12.54 22.76
C ALA A 105 4.67 12.28 21.26
N ILE A 106 3.46 11.98 20.82
CA ILE A 106 3.16 11.56 19.45
C ILE A 106 2.49 12.71 18.72
N TYR A 107 3.00 13.06 17.54
CA TYR A 107 2.39 14.03 16.63
C TYR A 107 1.67 13.31 15.50
N GLU A 108 0.34 13.36 15.49
CA GLU A 108 -0.46 12.81 14.39
C GLU A 108 -0.50 13.80 13.23
N VAL A 109 -0.27 13.32 12.01
CA VAL A 109 -0.18 14.16 10.81
C VAL A 109 -0.77 13.49 9.58
N HIS A 110 -1.59 14.24 8.82
CA HIS A 110 -2.01 13.90 7.47
C HIS A 110 -1.11 14.63 6.47
N LEU A 111 -0.23 13.92 5.78
CA LEU A 111 0.81 14.50 4.91
C LEU A 111 0.24 15.43 3.83
N GLY A 112 -0.91 15.07 3.26
CA GLY A 112 -1.53 15.82 2.17
C GLY A 112 -2.18 17.14 2.56
N SER A 113 -2.42 17.40 3.85
CA SER A 113 -3.09 18.63 4.32
C SER A 113 -2.30 19.42 5.37
N TRP A 114 -1.22 18.85 5.91
CA TRP A 114 -0.41 19.49 6.94
C TRP A 114 0.20 20.81 6.48
N ARG A 115 0.90 20.77 5.35
CA ARG A 115 1.44 21.96 4.66
C ARG A 115 1.23 21.82 3.16
N ARG A 116 1.11 22.94 2.47
CA ARG A 116 0.92 22.99 1.02
C ARG A 116 2.05 23.76 0.36
N PRO A 117 2.57 23.28 -0.81
CA PRO A 117 3.49 24.03 -1.62
C PRO A 117 2.85 25.33 -2.13
N THR A 118 3.65 26.37 -2.36
CA THR A 118 3.19 27.66 -2.93
C THR A 118 3.65 27.84 -4.38
N ASP A 119 4.26 26.82 -4.97
CA ASP A 119 4.85 26.80 -6.32
C ASP A 119 3.91 26.21 -7.40
N GLY A 120 2.66 25.93 -7.04
CA GLY A 120 1.65 25.38 -7.94
C GLY A 120 1.54 23.86 -7.93
N ARG A 121 2.43 23.13 -7.21
CA ARG A 121 2.26 21.69 -6.97
C ARG A 121 1.13 21.44 -5.97
N GLU A 122 0.51 20.28 -6.07
CA GLU A 122 -0.57 19.89 -5.16
C GLU A 122 -0.02 19.47 -3.79
N PHE A 123 1.09 18.73 -3.75
CA PHE A 123 1.70 18.20 -2.55
C PHE A 123 3.21 18.40 -2.54
N PHE A 124 3.79 18.40 -1.34
CA PHE A 124 5.22 18.20 -1.13
C PHE A 124 5.61 16.73 -1.39
N SER A 125 6.88 16.50 -1.77
CA SER A 125 7.41 15.15 -1.86
C SER A 125 7.69 14.57 -0.47
N TYR A 126 7.89 13.24 -0.40
CA TYR A 126 8.29 12.57 0.85
C TYR A 126 9.61 13.14 1.40
N GLU A 127 10.55 13.48 0.51
CA GLU A 127 11.84 14.04 0.88
C GLU A 127 11.69 15.44 1.50
N GLU A 128 10.88 16.32 0.89
CA GLU A 128 10.59 17.65 1.44
C GLU A 128 9.82 17.55 2.76
N LEU A 129 8.86 16.61 2.86
CA LEU A 129 8.13 16.35 4.09
C LEU A 129 9.04 15.84 5.20
N ALA A 130 10.05 15.01 4.87
CA ALA A 130 11.01 14.51 5.84
C ALA A 130 11.74 15.64 6.55
N GLU A 131 12.33 16.57 5.79
CA GLU A 131 13.04 17.73 6.33
C GLU A 131 12.14 18.56 7.24
N MET A 132 10.94 18.91 6.76
CA MET A 132 10.03 19.78 7.49
C MET A 132 9.46 19.12 8.75
N LEU A 133 9.15 17.82 8.72
CA LEU A 133 8.59 17.08 9.87
C LEU A 133 9.63 16.85 10.96
N VAL A 134 10.87 16.51 10.56
CA VAL A 134 11.97 16.34 11.51
C VAL A 134 12.22 17.65 12.26
N GLU A 135 12.38 18.77 11.53
CA GLU A 135 12.58 20.09 12.15
C GLU A 135 11.44 20.42 13.12
N TYR A 136 10.20 20.28 12.69
CA TYR A 136 9.02 20.59 13.50
C TYR A 136 8.92 19.72 14.77
N CYS A 137 9.15 18.42 14.64
CA CYS A 137 9.08 17.51 15.78
C CYS A 137 10.21 17.75 16.79
N LEU A 138 11.43 18.06 16.33
CA LEU A 138 12.55 18.40 17.23
C LEU A 138 12.28 19.71 17.97
N GLU A 139 11.82 20.75 17.27
CA GLU A 139 11.47 22.04 17.90
C GLU A 139 10.44 21.88 19.01
N LEU A 140 9.41 21.06 18.81
CA LEU A 140 8.33 20.84 19.78
C LEU A 140 8.55 19.64 20.71
N SER A 141 9.70 18.97 20.62
CA SER A 141 10.08 17.83 21.45
C SER A 141 9.13 16.62 21.33
N TYR A 142 8.57 16.37 20.14
CA TYR A 142 7.85 15.14 19.88
C TYR A 142 8.83 13.97 19.74
N THR A 143 8.44 12.80 20.27
CA THR A 143 9.25 11.59 20.24
C THR A 143 8.90 10.69 19.04
N HIS A 144 7.67 10.81 18.55
CA HIS A 144 7.14 10.02 17.44
C HIS A 144 6.25 10.88 16.56
N ILE A 145 6.17 10.51 15.28
CA ILE A 145 5.08 10.92 14.39
C ILE A 145 4.15 9.73 14.17
N GLN A 146 2.86 10.01 14.07
CA GLN A 146 1.85 9.07 13.60
C GLN A 146 1.33 9.58 12.26
N LEU A 147 1.63 8.85 11.21
CA LEU A 147 1.13 9.14 9.88
C LEU A 147 -0.29 8.61 9.75
N MET A 148 -1.26 9.49 9.51
CA MET A 148 -2.56 9.06 9.00
C MET A 148 -2.33 8.24 7.73
N PRO A 149 -3.28 7.39 7.26
CA PRO A 149 -2.96 6.34 6.31
C PRO A 149 -2.17 6.84 5.09
N VAL A 150 -0.99 6.29 4.89
CA VAL A 150 -0.09 6.57 3.75
C VAL A 150 -0.10 5.45 2.71
N THR A 151 -0.93 4.43 2.89
CA THR A 151 -1.17 3.39 1.89
C THR A 151 -1.88 3.96 0.66
N GLU A 152 -1.63 3.38 -0.52
CA GLU A 152 -2.22 3.88 -1.75
C GLU A 152 -3.76 3.78 -1.74
N HIS A 153 -4.41 4.85 -2.20
CA HIS A 153 -5.86 5.00 -2.18
C HIS A 153 -6.33 5.90 -3.35
N PRO A 154 -7.53 5.68 -3.92
CA PRO A 154 -8.00 6.43 -5.10
C PRO A 154 -8.60 7.78 -4.74
N PHE A 155 -9.21 7.91 -3.56
CA PHE A 155 -10.04 9.05 -3.18
C PHE A 155 -9.40 9.90 -2.06
N ASP A 156 -9.01 11.14 -2.37
CA ASP A 156 -8.37 12.06 -1.40
C ASP A 156 -9.24 12.36 -0.18
N GLY A 157 -10.55 12.47 -0.39
CA GLY A 157 -11.51 12.74 0.68
C GLY A 157 -11.62 11.64 1.74
N SER A 158 -11.07 10.45 1.46
CA SER A 158 -10.97 9.37 2.44
C SER A 158 -9.82 9.55 3.43
N TRP A 159 -8.91 10.51 3.20
CA TRP A 159 -7.66 10.69 3.96
C TRP A 159 -6.78 9.45 4.03
N GLY A 160 -6.91 8.55 3.05
CA GLY A 160 -6.20 7.28 3.00
C GLY A 160 -6.92 6.11 3.67
N TYR A 161 -8.10 6.29 4.25
CA TYR A 161 -8.84 5.20 4.90
C TYR A 161 -9.56 4.26 3.90
N GLN A 162 -9.60 4.57 2.60
CA GLN A 162 -10.12 3.69 1.56
C GLN A 162 -8.98 3.09 0.71
N VAL A 163 -8.28 2.13 1.28
CA VAL A 163 -7.04 1.56 0.75
C VAL A 163 -7.28 0.66 -0.46
N THR A 164 -6.51 0.87 -1.54
CA THR A 164 -6.44 -0.04 -2.69
C THR A 164 -5.08 -0.73 -2.84
N GLY A 165 -4.01 -0.15 -2.28
CA GLY A 165 -2.65 -0.70 -2.34
C GLY A 165 -2.07 -0.95 -0.95
N TYR A 166 -2.25 -2.16 -0.41
CA TYR A 166 -1.86 -2.51 0.97
C TYR A 166 -0.35 -2.61 1.21
N PHE A 167 0.45 -2.68 0.15
CA PHE A 167 1.92 -2.79 0.21
C PHE A 167 2.62 -1.57 -0.41
N ALA A 168 1.87 -0.60 -0.93
CA ALA A 168 2.39 0.57 -1.59
C ALA A 168 2.15 1.83 -0.77
N PRO A 169 3.17 2.65 -0.50
CA PRO A 169 2.95 4.02 -0.05
C PRO A 169 2.30 4.83 -1.19
N THR A 170 1.45 5.77 -0.82
CA THR A 170 0.73 6.55 -1.83
C THR A 170 1.67 7.33 -2.74
N SER A 171 1.43 7.22 -4.03
CA SER A 171 2.20 7.89 -5.09
C SER A 171 2.05 9.42 -5.12
N ARG A 172 1.13 9.98 -4.32
CA ARG A 172 0.89 11.42 -4.21
C ARG A 172 2.12 12.21 -3.80
N PHE A 173 2.95 11.62 -2.95
CA PHE A 173 4.11 12.26 -2.37
C PHE A 173 5.43 11.76 -2.94
N GLY A 174 5.39 10.85 -3.92
CA GLY A 174 6.59 10.33 -4.58
C GLY A 174 6.70 8.80 -4.61
N SER A 175 7.92 8.32 -4.65
CA SER A 175 8.25 6.90 -4.78
C SER A 175 8.27 6.17 -3.42
N PRO A 176 8.26 4.83 -3.42
CA PRO A 176 8.54 4.03 -2.22
C PRO A 176 9.87 4.37 -1.56
N GLN A 177 10.92 4.64 -2.35
CA GLN A 177 12.23 5.05 -1.85
C GLN A 177 12.18 6.42 -1.16
N GLY A 178 11.34 7.35 -1.67
CA GLY A 178 11.09 8.64 -1.01
C GLY A 178 10.43 8.45 0.35
N PHE A 179 9.49 7.52 0.47
CA PHE A 179 8.88 7.16 1.75
C PHE A 179 9.89 6.53 2.72
N MET A 180 10.76 5.63 2.22
CA MET A 180 11.88 5.09 3.02
C MET A 180 12.79 6.20 3.53
N HIS A 181 13.09 7.19 2.68
CA HIS A 181 13.90 8.35 3.08
C HIS A 181 13.24 9.18 4.20
N LEU A 182 11.91 9.35 4.16
CA LEU A 182 11.18 10.03 5.23
C LEU A 182 11.33 9.29 6.57
N VAL A 183 11.13 7.97 6.57
CA VAL A 183 11.27 7.15 7.78
C VAL A 183 12.71 7.17 8.30
N ASP A 184 13.67 6.95 7.41
CA ASP A 184 15.10 6.95 7.74
C ASP A 184 15.56 8.28 8.35
N SER A 185 15.11 9.40 7.78
CA SER A 185 15.42 10.75 8.29
C SER A 185 14.84 10.96 9.70
N CYS A 186 13.62 10.50 9.96
CA CYS A 186 13.03 10.53 11.29
C CYS A 186 13.84 9.70 12.28
N HIS A 187 14.22 8.50 11.92
CA HIS A 187 15.02 7.60 12.76
C HIS A 187 16.40 8.16 13.09
N GLN A 188 17.09 8.74 12.10
CA GLN A 188 18.38 9.42 12.32
C GLN A 188 18.26 10.61 13.27
N ALA A 189 17.10 11.30 13.26
CA ALA A 189 16.79 12.37 14.20
C ALA A 189 16.32 11.88 15.59
N GLY A 190 16.19 10.57 15.78
CA GLY A 190 15.71 9.97 17.02
C GLY A 190 14.20 10.00 17.20
N ILE A 191 13.44 10.17 16.13
CA ILE A 191 11.97 10.24 16.08
C ILE A 191 11.44 8.93 15.52
N GLY A 192 10.54 8.26 16.27
CA GLY A 192 9.86 7.05 15.78
C GLY A 192 8.73 7.37 14.81
N VAL A 193 8.40 6.39 13.96
CA VAL A 193 7.35 6.53 12.95
C VAL A 193 6.27 5.47 13.13
N LEU A 194 5.06 5.90 13.43
CA LEU A 194 3.86 5.07 13.48
C LEU A 194 3.02 5.35 12.23
N THR A 195 2.24 4.39 11.78
CA THR A 195 1.28 4.61 10.69
C THR A 195 -0.08 4.00 11.00
N ASP A 196 -1.13 4.69 10.60
CA ASP A 196 -2.46 4.12 10.56
C ASP A 196 -2.51 3.04 9.50
N TRP A 197 -2.80 1.82 9.92
CA TRP A 197 -2.99 0.67 9.05
C TRP A 197 -4.45 0.25 9.08
N VAL A 198 -5.08 0.09 7.92
CA VAL A 198 -6.54 -0.02 7.76
C VAL A 198 -6.94 -1.44 7.34
N PRO A 199 -6.99 -2.42 8.26
CA PRO A 199 -7.34 -3.80 7.91
C PRO A 199 -8.85 -4.08 7.91
N GLY A 200 -9.68 -3.09 8.24
CA GLY A 200 -11.11 -3.29 8.49
C GLY A 200 -11.95 -3.41 7.22
N HIS A 201 -11.63 -2.62 6.22
CA HIS A 201 -12.43 -2.48 5.02
C HIS A 201 -11.58 -1.99 3.84
N PHE A 202 -12.16 -2.02 2.64
CA PHE A 202 -11.56 -1.50 1.41
C PHE A 202 -12.65 -0.98 0.46
N PRO A 203 -12.33 -0.04 -0.45
CA PRO A 203 -13.31 0.55 -1.35
C PRO A 203 -13.77 -0.43 -2.44
N ASN A 204 -14.90 -0.13 -3.05
CA ASN A 204 -15.51 -0.93 -4.12
C ASN A 204 -14.99 -0.60 -5.52
N ASP A 205 -13.90 0.15 -5.63
CA ASP A 205 -13.28 0.53 -6.90
C ASP A 205 -13.00 -0.68 -7.77
N PRO A 206 -13.37 -0.64 -9.08
CA PRO A 206 -13.29 -1.81 -9.96
C PRO A 206 -11.88 -2.39 -10.12
N HIS A 207 -10.84 -1.57 -10.00
CA HIS A 207 -9.44 -2.00 -10.10
C HIS A 207 -8.89 -2.61 -8.80
N GLY A 208 -9.56 -2.41 -7.66
CA GLY A 208 -9.15 -2.86 -6.34
C GLY A 208 -9.54 -4.30 -6.02
N LEU A 209 -9.59 -4.62 -4.71
CA LEU A 209 -9.82 -5.99 -4.21
C LEU A 209 -11.25 -6.49 -4.40
N GLY A 210 -12.24 -5.57 -4.50
CA GLY A 210 -13.66 -5.94 -4.58
C GLY A 210 -13.94 -6.84 -5.79
N ARG A 211 -14.60 -7.97 -5.53
CA ARG A 211 -14.92 -8.96 -6.58
C ARG A 211 -13.72 -9.34 -7.44
N PHE A 212 -12.55 -9.55 -6.82
CA PHE A 212 -11.26 -9.62 -7.50
C PHE A 212 -11.23 -10.63 -8.66
N ASP A 213 -11.76 -11.83 -8.48
CA ASP A 213 -11.89 -12.86 -9.51
C ASP A 213 -13.34 -12.99 -10.04
N GLY A 214 -14.19 -11.98 -9.81
CA GLY A 214 -15.62 -11.99 -10.13
C GLY A 214 -16.51 -12.54 -9.01
N THR A 215 -15.92 -13.05 -7.93
CA THR A 215 -16.61 -13.55 -6.73
C THR A 215 -16.28 -12.70 -5.50
N ALA A 216 -16.99 -12.91 -4.39
CA ALA A 216 -16.64 -12.33 -3.10
C ALA A 216 -15.38 -13.04 -2.54
N LEU A 217 -14.20 -12.62 -2.99
CA LEU A 217 -12.93 -13.28 -2.67
C LEU A 217 -12.33 -12.75 -1.37
N PHE A 218 -12.10 -11.45 -1.27
CA PHE A 218 -11.56 -10.78 -0.09
C PHE A 218 -12.66 -10.39 0.90
N GLU A 219 -13.85 -10.08 0.40
CA GLU A 219 -15.01 -9.67 1.18
C GLU A 219 -15.95 -10.83 1.51
N HIS A 220 -16.90 -10.60 2.42
CA HIS A 220 -18.01 -11.52 2.65
C HIS A 220 -19.00 -11.50 1.49
N GLU A 221 -19.52 -12.67 1.12
CA GLU A 221 -20.54 -12.78 0.08
C GLU A 221 -21.90 -12.20 0.51
N ASP A 222 -22.29 -12.41 1.78
CA ASP A 222 -23.50 -11.81 2.36
C ASP A 222 -23.29 -10.32 2.58
N PRO A 223 -24.01 -9.43 1.86
CA PRO A 223 -23.83 -7.99 1.95
C PRO A 223 -24.11 -7.43 3.34
N ARG A 224 -24.88 -8.11 4.18
CA ARG A 224 -25.11 -7.70 5.57
C ARG A 224 -23.86 -7.81 6.44
N LYS A 225 -22.86 -8.59 6.00
CA LYS A 225 -21.57 -8.79 6.66
C LYS A 225 -20.42 -8.19 5.86
N GLY A 226 -20.61 -8.04 4.55
CA GLY A 226 -19.56 -7.70 3.60
C GLY A 226 -19.57 -6.25 3.14
N VAL A 227 -20.51 -5.41 3.61
CA VAL A 227 -20.63 -4.02 3.17
C VAL A 227 -20.85 -3.10 4.38
N HIS A 228 -20.12 -2.00 4.41
CA HIS A 228 -20.40 -0.85 5.28
C HIS A 228 -21.35 0.11 4.52
N PRO A 229 -22.62 0.20 4.88
CA PRO A 229 -23.58 1.02 4.13
C PRO A 229 -23.29 2.51 4.18
N ASP A 230 -22.67 3.01 5.27
CA ASP A 230 -22.39 4.43 5.45
C ASP A 230 -21.20 4.91 4.63
N TRP A 231 -20.25 4.00 4.30
CA TRP A 231 -19.01 4.33 3.57
C TRP A 231 -18.95 3.71 2.17
N ASP A 232 -19.92 2.88 1.82
CA ASP A 232 -19.96 2.12 0.56
C ASP A 232 -18.66 1.33 0.32
N THR A 233 -18.15 0.69 1.38
CA THR A 233 -16.92 -0.10 1.36
C THR A 233 -17.20 -1.56 1.66
N TYR A 234 -16.34 -2.45 1.17
CA TYR A 234 -16.38 -3.87 1.50
C TYR A 234 -15.68 -4.17 2.83
N ILE A 235 -16.14 -5.18 3.53
CA ILE A 235 -15.57 -5.69 4.78
C ILE A 235 -14.83 -6.98 4.50
N PHE A 236 -13.58 -7.08 4.96
CA PHE A 236 -12.76 -8.28 4.80
C PHE A 236 -13.41 -9.51 5.43
N ASN A 237 -13.34 -10.64 4.72
CA ASN A 237 -13.74 -11.94 5.24
C ASN A 237 -12.60 -12.60 6.02
N TYR A 238 -12.43 -12.24 7.28
CA TYR A 238 -11.38 -12.80 8.15
C TYR A 238 -11.53 -14.29 8.44
N GLY A 239 -12.66 -14.91 8.04
CA GLY A 239 -12.86 -16.35 8.09
C GLY A 239 -11.96 -17.11 7.10
N ARG A 240 -11.47 -16.45 6.05
CA ARG A 240 -10.55 -17.03 5.06
C ARG A 240 -9.11 -16.89 5.52
N THR A 241 -8.35 -17.98 5.47
CA THR A 241 -6.93 -17.99 5.83
C THR A 241 -6.13 -17.05 4.93
N GLU A 242 -6.38 -17.08 3.63
CA GLU A 242 -5.67 -16.27 2.63
C GLU A 242 -5.89 -14.76 2.85
N VAL A 243 -7.08 -14.36 3.31
CA VAL A 243 -7.37 -12.95 3.65
C VAL A 243 -6.60 -12.53 4.90
N ARG A 244 -6.56 -13.39 5.93
CA ARG A 244 -5.74 -13.12 7.14
C ARG A 244 -4.26 -13.05 6.79
N ASP A 245 -3.77 -13.99 5.99
CA ASP A 245 -2.37 -14.03 5.57
C ASP A 245 -1.99 -12.80 4.75
N PHE A 246 -2.88 -12.33 3.86
CA PHE A 246 -2.70 -11.09 3.12
C PHE A 246 -2.55 -9.89 4.05
N LEU A 247 -3.46 -9.72 5.01
CA LEU A 247 -3.41 -8.61 5.96
C LEU A 247 -2.20 -8.70 6.90
N LEU A 248 -1.90 -9.87 7.46
CA LEU A 248 -0.73 -10.07 8.32
C LEU A 248 0.58 -9.83 7.55
N SER A 249 0.64 -10.26 6.29
CA SER A 249 1.79 -10.00 5.41
C SER A 249 1.96 -8.50 5.15
N SER A 250 0.86 -7.76 4.96
CA SER A 250 0.91 -6.30 4.82
C SER A 250 1.44 -5.64 6.09
N ALA A 251 0.88 -5.97 7.26
CA ALA A 251 1.35 -5.42 8.54
C ALA A 251 2.85 -5.67 8.77
N ARG A 252 3.28 -6.91 8.54
CA ARG A 252 4.68 -7.31 8.65
C ARG A 252 5.57 -6.56 7.65
N PHE A 253 5.11 -6.42 6.41
CA PHE A 253 5.82 -5.72 5.35
C PHE A 253 6.12 -4.26 5.72
N TRP A 254 5.13 -3.52 6.25
CA TRP A 254 5.34 -2.15 6.71
C TRP A 254 6.39 -2.06 7.81
N CYS A 255 6.40 -2.99 8.76
CA CYS A 255 7.39 -3.02 9.83
C CYS A 255 8.79 -3.43 9.34
N GLU A 256 8.89 -4.38 8.39
CA GLU A 256 10.17 -4.97 7.97
C GLU A 256 10.81 -4.24 6.78
N GLN A 257 10.02 -3.75 5.82
CA GLN A 257 10.53 -3.10 4.61
C GLN A 257 10.58 -1.57 4.72
N TYR A 258 9.63 -0.99 5.41
CA TYR A 258 9.58 0.46 5.65
C TYR A 258 10.01 0.86 7.07
N HIS A 259 10.49 -0.07 7.87
CA HIS A 259 11.02 0.12 9.23
C HIS A 259 10.04 0.81 10.20
N ILE A 260 8.73 0.80 9.91
CA ILE A 260 7.70 1.40 10.76
C ILE A 260 7.78 0.83 12.18
N ASP A 261 7.71 1.69 13.20
CA ASP A 261 7.87 1.35 14.61
C ASP A 261 6.59 0.79 15.24
N GLY A 262 5.44 1.07 14.64
CA GLY A 262 4.15 0.59 15.12
C GLY A 262 2.99 0.93 14.19
N LEU A 263 1.90 0.19 14.40
CA LEU A 263 0.67 0.28 13.63
C LEU A 263 -0.50 0.66 14.55
#